data_9bfdeaf3349cc8292fa54f3390ff17e2
#
_entry.id   9bfdeaf3349cc8292fa54f3390ff17e2
#
_cell.length_a   1.000
_cell.length_b   1.000
_cell.length_c   1.000
_cell.angle_alpha   90.00
_cell.angle_beta   90.00
_cell.angle_gamma   90.00
#
_symmetry.space_group_name_H-M   'P 1'
#
loop_
_entity.id
_entity.type
_entity.pdbx_description
1 polymer ?
#
loop_
_entity_poly.entity_id
_entity_poly.type
_entity_poly.pdbx_seq_one_letter_code
_entity_poly.pdbx_strand_id
1 'polypeptide(L)'
;MGLFDFFKKDKESTTQQASLDAGLEKTKANFFEQLSKAVVGKNTVDEAVLDDLEGLLVHADVGIETTVKVIDRIEARVARDKYVSTGELDRILREEIAALLEDNNSGSMAVLDSAGSSGQPYVIMVVGVNGVGKTTTIGKLAHRFHAAGKKVVLGAADTFRAAAVDQLIIWGERVGVPVVSHGMNTDPASVAYDAVRKGVELGADVVIIDTAGRLHNKVNLMNELSKIKRVMQKVIPDAPHEVLLVLDGSTGQNAFLQAKEFTKATEVTALAITKLDGTARGGVVIGISDQFSIPVRYIGVGEKMTDLQLFDRHTFVNSLFKK
;
A
#
# COMPACT_ATOMS: atom_id res chain seq x y z
N MET A 1 20.66 -21.88 8.62
CA MET A 1 20.03 -20.72 9.28
C MET A 1 20.72 -20.56 10.63
N GLY A 2 21.60 -19.56 10.76
CA GLY A 2 22.41 -19.39 11.95
C GLY A 2 21.72 -18.53 13.01
N LEU A 3 22.14 -18.69 14.28
CA LEU A 3 21.64 -17.92 15.42
C LEU A 3 21.72 -16.41 15.18
N PHE A 4 22.69 -15.95 14.38
CA PHE A 4 22.86 -14.54 13.96
C PHE A 4 21.77 -14.05 13.02
N ASP A 5 21.21 -14.91 12.14
CA ASP A 5 20.11 -14.55 11.25
C ASP A 5 18.80 -14.38 12.02
N PHE A 6 18.61 -15.17 13.07
CA PHE A 6 17.45 -15.06 13.96
C PHE A 6 17.44 -13.72 14.72
N PHE A 7 18.57 -13.33 15.32
CA PHE A 7 18.72 -12.04 16.03
C PHE A 7 18.64 -10.82 15.09
N LYS A 8 19.05 -10.96 13.82
CA LYS A 8 18.94 -9.89 12.84
C LYS A 8 17.49 -9.69 12.41
N LYS A 9 16.74 -10.79 12.20
CA LYS A 9 15.32 -10.78 11.85
C LYS A 9 14.46 -10.22 12.98
N ASP A 10 14.76 -10.54 14.25
CA ASP A 10 14.07 -9.99 15.42
C ASP A 10 14.34 -8.49 15.61
N LYS A 11 15.56 -8.02 15.37
CA LYS A 11 15.89 -6.58 15.44
C LYS A 11 15.22 -5.79 14.31
N GLU A 12 15.17 -6.31 13.09
CA GLU A 12 14.48 -5.67 11.97
C GLU A 12 12.97 -5.61 12.23
N SER A 13 12.36 -6.67 12.71
CA SER A 13 10.92 -6.69 13.06
C SER A 13 10.58 -5.71 14.17
N THR A 14 11.42 -5.60 15.21
CA THR A 14 11.23 -4.65 16.32
C THR A 14 11.36 -3.20 15.84
N THR A 15 12.32 -2.91 14.96
CA THR A 15 12.52 -1.56 14.41
C THR A 15 11.38 -1.17 13.45
N GLN A 16 10.89 -2.10 12.64
CA GLN A 16 9.74 -1.88 11.76
C GLN A 16 8.47 -1.64 12.57
N GLN A 17 8.24 -2.42 13.62
CA GLN A 17 7.11 -2.24 14.52
C GLN A 17 7.15 -0.86 15.19
N ALA A 18 8.30 -0.44 15.70
CA ALA A 18 8.46 0.88 16.33
C ALA A 18 8.22 2.03 15.33
N SER A 19 8.67 1.90 14.08
CA SER A 19 8.41 2.87 13.02
C SER A 19 6.92 2.91 12.63
N LEU A 20 6.25 1.76 12.58
CA LEU A 20 4.81 1.67 12.33
C LEU A 20 4.01 2.31 13.48
N ASP A 21 4.34 1.98 14.72
CA ASP A 21 3.69 2.55 15.90
C ASP A 21 3.81 4.08 15.93
N ALA A 22 5.00 4.61 15.62
CA ALA A 22 5.25 6.04 15.52
C ALA A 22 4.50 6.68 14.33
N GLY A 23 4.47 6.01 13.18
CA GLY A 23 3.76 6.50 11.99
C GLY A 23 2.24 6.52 12.16
N LEU A 24 1.68 5.62 12.96
CA LEU A 24 0.24 5.54 13.24
C LEU A 24 -0.19 6.26 14.53
N GLU A 25 0.71 6.97 15.22
CA GLU A 25 0.43 7.57 16.52
C GLU A 25 -0.79 8.50 16.51
N LYS A 26 -0.93 9.34 15.48
CA LYS A 26 -2.09 10.25 15.34
C LYS A 26 -3.40 9.50 15.10
N THR A 27 -3.39 8.49 14.23
CA THR A 27 -4.57 7.64 13.98
C THR A 27 -4.98 6.90 15.25
N LYS A 28 -4.02 6.33 15.92
CA LYS A 28 -4.18 5.59 17.16
C LYS A 28 -4.75 6.46 18.27
N ALA A 29 -4.16 7.63 18.55
CA ALA A 29 -4.60 8.53 19.63
C ALA A 29 -6.07 8.93 19.45
N ASN A 30 -6.45 9.32 18.23
CA ASN A 30 -7.83 9.71 17.91
C ASN A 30 -8.80 8.53 18.07
N PHE A 31 -8.45 7.37 17.52
CA PHE A 31 -9.28 6.16 17.57
C PHE A 31 -9.50 5.68 19.02
N PHE A 32 -8.43 5.61 19.80
CA PHE A 32 -8.52 5.17 21.20
C PHE A 32 -9.32 6.11 22.10
N GLU A 33 -9.13 7.42 21.93
CA GLU A 33 -9.88 8.40 22.70
C GLU A 33 -11.38 8.25 22.45
N GLN A 34 -11.77 8.06 21.21
CA GLN A 34 -13.18 7.89 20.83
C GLN A 34 -13.74 6.54 21.27
N LEU A 35 -13.00 5.43 21.07
CA LEU A 35 -13.41 4.10 21.53
C LEU A 35 -13.59 4.07 23.05
N SER A 36 -12.65 4.68 23.78
CA SER A 36 -12.76 4.75 25.24
C SER A 36 -14.01 5.52 25.66
N LYS A 37 -14.36 6.62 25.00
CA LYS A 37 -15.60 7.38 25.27
C LYS A 37 -16.86 6.56 24.98
N ALA A 38 -16.88 5.78 23.90
CA ALA A 38 -18.01 4.94 23.52
C ALA A 38 -18.34 3.86 24.55
N VAL A 39 -17.32 3.35 25.28
CA VAL A 39 -17.49 2.24 26.24
C VAL A 39 -17.48 2.66 27.71
N VAL A 40 -17.18 3.94 28.01
CA VAL A 40 -17.15 4.44 29.40
C VAL A 40 -18.51 4.29 30.09
N GLY A 41 -18.52 3.60 31.25
CA GLY A 41 -19.71 3.41 32.06
C GLY A 41 -20.68 2.35 31.56
N LYS A 42 -20.38 1.64 30.47
CA LYS A 42 -21.18 0.55 29.94
C LYS A 42 -20.54 -0.81 30.26
N ASN A 43 -21.34 -1.76 30.73
CA ASN A 43 -20.89 -3.10 31.14
C ASN A 43 -21.15 -4.18 30.07
N THR A 44 -21.99 -3.89 29.11
CA THR A 44 -22.38 -4.80 28.02
C THR A 44 -22.33 -4.08 26.67
N VAL A 45 -22.14 -4.84 25.60
CA VAL A 45 -22.23 -4.32 24.22
C VAL A 45 -23.70 -4.32 23.85
N ASP A 46 -24.31 -3.16 23.87
CA ASP A 46 -25.69 -2.89 23.46
C ASP A 46 -25.73 -2.13 22.13
N GLU A 47 -26.94 -1.88 21.59
CA GLU A 47 -27.15 -1.15 20.36
C GLU A 47 -26.48 0.24 20.39
N ALA A 48 -26.54 0.94 21.51
CA ALA A 48 -25.91 2.25 21.66
C ALA A 48 -24.35 2.19 21.59
N VAL A 49 -23.75 1.09 22.05
CA VAL A 49 -22.30 0.86 21.89
C VAL A 49 -21.96 0.58 20.43
N LEU A 50 -22.79 -0.17 19.72
CA LEU A 50 -22.60 -0.46 18.28
C LEU A 50 -22.75 0.79 17.43
N ASP A 51 -23.71 1.65 17.71
CA ASP A 51 -23.90 2.95 17.05
C ASP A 51 -22.68 3.88 17.25
N ASP A 52 -22.20 3.97 18.50
CA ASP A 52 -20.99 4.75 18.82
C ASP A 52 -19.76 4.20 18.05
N LEU A 53 -19.65 2.88 17.95
CA LEU A 53 -18.55 2.20 17.23
C LEU A 53 -18.66 2.44 15.71
N GLU A 54 -19.86 2.39 15.15
CA GLU A 54 -20.12 2.73 13.76
C GLU A 54 -19.64 4.15 13.45
N GLY A 55 -20.08 5.13 14.25
CA GLY A 55 -19.62 6.52 14.12
C GLY A 55 -18.11 6.68 14.18
N LEU A 56 -17.44 5.91 15.04
CA LEU A 56 -16.00 5.92 15.18
C LEU A 56 -15.29 5.38 13.93
N LEU A 57 -15.74 4.26 13.38
CA LEU A 57 -15.17 3.65 12.18
C LEU A 57 -15.35 4.55 10.95
N VAL A 58 -16.51 5.19 10.81
CA VAL A 58 -16.78 6.18 9.76
C VAL A 58 -15.84 7.38 9.90
N HIS A 59 -15.64 7.90 11.13
CA HIS A 59 -14.74 9.01 11.42
C HIS A 59 -13.27 8.70 11.12
N ALA A 60 -12.89 7.43 11.27
CA ALA A 60 -11.57 6.94 10.92
C ALA A 60 -11.36 6.71 9.42
N ASP A 61 -12.33 7.08 8.57
CA ASP A 61 -12.35 6.86 7.11
C ASP A 61 -12.33 5.37 6.70
N VAL A 62 -12.88 4.47 7.49
CA VAL A 62 -13.06 3.05 7.11
C VAL A 62 -14.02 2.92 5.92
N GLY A 63 -14.91 3.89 5.74
CA GLY A 63 -15.95 3.86 4.70
C GLY A 63 -17.23 3.16 5.17
N ILE A 64 -18.37 3.64 4.69
CA ILE A 64 -19.69 3.21 5.18
C ILE A 64 -19.93 1.71 4.96
N GLU A 65 -19.70 1.21 3.74
CA GLU A 65 -19.95 -0.20 3.40
C GLU A 65 -19.13 -1.17 4.26
N THR A 66 -17.84 -0.86 4.46
CA THR A 66 -16.94 -1.66 5.28
C THR A 66 -17.28 -1.54 6.77
N THR A 67 -17.69 -0.35 7.23
CA THR A 67 -18.14 -0.12 8.59
C THR A 67 -19.35 -1.01 8.92
N VAL A 68 -20.39 -1.02 8.07
CA VAL A 68 -21.57 -1.88 8.24
C VAL A 68 -21.15 -3.35 8.34
N LYS A 69 -20.28 -3.83 7.45
CA LYS A 69 -19.79 -5.22 7.51
C LYS A 69 -19.08 -5.54 8.84
N VAL A 70 -18.28 -4.61 9.37
CA VAL A 70 -17.58 -4.80 10.65
C VAL A 70 -18.60 -4.84 11.80
N ILE A 71 -19.56 -3.93 11.82
CA ILE A 71 -20.64 -3.90 12.85
C ILE A 71 -21.47 -5.17 12.80
N ASP A 72 -21.94 -5.62 11.63
CA ASP A 72 -22.71 -6.87 11.47
C ASP A 72 -21.94 -8.09 12.01
N ARG A 73 -20.64 -8.19 11.74
CA ARG A 73 -19.78 -9.26 12.25
C ARG A 73 -19.66 -9.22 13.78
N ILE A 74 -19.49 -8.03 14.36
CA ILE A 74 -19.44 -7.83 15.81
C ILE A 74 -20.77 -8.19 16.44
N GLU A 75 -21.90 -7.74 15.88
CA GLU A 75 -23.25 -8.03 16.36
C GLU A 75 -23.52 -9.54 16.35
N ALA A 76 -23.25 -10.22 15.25
CA ALA A 76 -23.38 -11.67 15.13
C ALA A 76 -22.54 -12.42 16.17
N ARG A 77 -21.34 -11.92 16.48
CA ARG A 77 -20.44 -12.50 17.48
C ARG A 77 -20.96 -12.28 18.90
N VAL A 78 -21.42 -11.07 19.21
CA VAL A 78 -22.06 -10.73 20.50
C VAL A 78 -23.29 -11.59 20.74
N ALA A 79 -24.14 -11.77 19.73
CA ALA A 79 -25.34 -12.61 19.81
C ALA A 79 -25.00 -14.10 20.04
N ARG A 80 -23.94 -14.60 19.43
CA ARG A 80 -23.48 -16.00 19.57
C ARG A 80 -22.87 -16.27 20.96
N ASP A 81 -21.99 -15.37 21.41
CA ASP A 81 -21.17 -15.58 22.62
C ASP A 81 -21.93 -15.19 23.91
N LYS A 82 -23.13 -14.67 23.82
CA LYS A 82 -24.17 -14.34 24.83
C LYS A 82 -23.80 -13.32 25.91
N TYR A 83 -22.52 -13.09 26.20
CA TYR A 83 -22.05 -12.10 27.17
C TYR A 83 -20.68 -11.57 26.74
N VAL A 84 -20.68 -10.47 25.99
CA VAL A 84 -19.45 -9.77 25.63
C VAL A 84 -19.37 -8.53 26.49
N SER A 85 -18.38 -8.47 27.36
CA SER A 85 -18.09 -7.27 28.12
C SER A 85 -17.48 -6.20 27.19
N THR A 86 -17.65 -4.95 27.54
CA THR A 86 -17.00 -3.85 26.81
C THR A 86 -15.47 -3.97 26.80
N GLY A 87 -14.88 -4.68 27.77
CA GLY A 87 -13.45 -4.99 27.79
C GLY A 87 -13.01 -6.01 26.73
N GLU A 88 -13.93 -6.86 26.25
CA GLU A 88 -13.67 -7.82 25.19
C GLU A 88 -13.94 -7.24 23.80
N LEU A 89 -14.68 -6.13 23.71
CA LEU A 89 -15.02 -5.48 22.43
C LEU A 89 -13.77 -5.08 21.64
N ASP A 90 -12.74 -4.55 22.30
CA ASP A 90 -11.47 -4.19 21.67
C ASP A 90 -10.81 -5.41 21.01
N ARG A 91 -10.81 -6.58 21.66
CA ARG A 91 -10.28 -7.81 21.09
C ARG A 91 -11.10 -8.29 19.90
N ILE A 92 -12.43 -8.28 20.02
CA ILE A 92 -13.34 -8.69 18.96
C ILE A 92 -13.17 -7.79 17.74
N LEU A 93 -13.14 -6.48 17.94
CA LEU A 93 -12.95 -5.50 16.86
C LEU A 93 -11.62 -5.75 16.09
N ARG A 94 -10.54 -6.00 16.81
CA ARG A 94 -9.24 -6.36 16.18
C ARG A 94 -9.34 -7.63 15.36
N GLU A 95 -9.96 -8.67 15.93
CA GLU A 95 -10.08 -9.97 15.27
C GLU A 95 -10.94 -9.87 13.99
N GLU A 96 -12.07 -9.15 14.04
CA GLU A 96 -12.95 -8.97 12.88
C GLU A 96 -12.32 -8.11 11.78
N ILE A 97 -11.61 -7.03 12.15
CA ILE A 97 -10.86 -6.22 11.18
C ILE A 97 -9.70 -7.03 10.57
N ALA A 98 -8.97 -7.80 11.37
CA ALA A 98 -7.89 -8.63 10.86
C ALA A 98 -8.42 -9.73 9.93
N ALA A 99 -9.56 -10.35 10.25
CA ALA A 99 -10.22 -11.34 9.40
C ALA A 99 -10.69 -10.73 8.07
N LEU A 100 -11.28 -9.53 8.11
CA LEU A 100 -11.70 -8.80 6.92
C LEU A 100 -10.52 -8.49 5.98
N LEU A 101 -9.36 -8.14 6.54
CA LEU A 101 -8.14 -7.89 5.77
C LEU A 101 -7.49 -9.19 5.27
N GLU A 102 -7.81 -10.36 5.86
CA GLU A 102 -7.28 -11.67 5.43
C GLU A 102 -7.80 -12.10 4.09
N ASP A 103 -9.10 -11.93 3.87
CA ASP A 103 -9.79 -12.36 2.66
C ASP A 103 -9.16 -11.75 1.39
N ASN A 104 -8.45 -10.62 1.54
CA ASN A 104 -7.89 -9.84 0.44
C ASN A 104 -6.35 -9.90 0.31
N ASN A 105 -5.62 -10.58 1.22
CA ASN A 105 -4.16 -10.37 1.36
C ASN A 105 -3.27 -11.61 1.16
N SER A 106 -3.72 -12.59 0.41
CA SER A 106 -2.88 -13.75 0.08
C SER A 106 -1.77 -13.36 -0.91
N GLY A 107 -0.55 -13.15 -0.45
CA GLY A 107 0.62 -13.09 -1.33
C GLY A 107 1.63 -11.95 -1.15
N SER A 108 1.58 -11.12 -0.11
CA SER A 108 2.44 -9.93 -0.03
C SER A 108 3.95 -10.21 0.15
N MET A 109 4.34 -11.31 0.76
CA MET A 109 5.77 -11.71 0.91
C MET A 109 6.35 -12.40 -0.34
N ALA A 110 5.52 -13.04 -1.17
CA ALA A 110 5.97 -13.88 -2.28
C ALA A 110 6.71 -13.10 -3.40
N VAL A 111 6.49 -11.78 -3.55
CA VAL A 111 7.10 -11.00 -4.63
C VAL A 111 8.58 -10.76 -4.42
N LEU A 112 9.02 -10.49 -3.18
CA LEU A 112 10.45 -10.31 -2.87
C LEU A 112 11.24 -11.61 -3.13
N ASP A 113 10.63 -12.76 -2.82
CA ASP A 113 11.28 -14.07 -2.95
C ASP A 113 11.22 -14.60 -4.38
N SER A 114 10.13 -14.31 -5.11
CA SER A 114 9.93 -14.79 -6.49
C SER A 114 10.54 -13.88 -7.57
N ALA A 115 10.88 -12.63 -7.24
CA ALA A 115 11.51 -11.70 -8.17
C ALA A 115 12.84 -12.28 -8.69
N GLY A 116 12.96 -12.41 -10.02
CA GLY A 116 14.14 -12.97 -10.70
C GLY A 116 14.24 -14.50 -10.72
N SER A 117 13.32 -15.24 -10.09
CA SER A 117 13.37 -16.72 -10.07
C SER A 117 13.04 -17.38 -11.42
N SER A 118 12.36 -16.66 -12.31
CA SER A 118 12.01 -17.13 -13.67
C SER A 118 13.10 -16.90 -14.73
N GLY A 119 14.22 -16.27 -14.36
CA GLY A 119 15.26 -15.86 -15.31
C GLY A 119 14.88 -14.61 -16.12
N GLN A 120 13.71 -14.01 -15.87
CA GLN A 120 13.26 -12.74 -16.43
C GLN A 120 12.92 -11.78 -15.30
N PRO A 121 13.06 -10.43 -15.51
CA PRO A 121 12.73 -9.46 -14.49
C PRO A 121 11.25 -9.45 -14.16
N TYR A 122 10.95 -9.32 -12.86
CA TYR A 122 9.61 -9.01 -12.38
C TYR A 122 9.32 -7.53 -12.65
N VAL A 123 8.30 -7.24 -13.45
CA VAL A 123 7.97 -5.87 -13.88
C VAL A 123 6.83 -5.30 -13.06
N ILE A 124 7.10 -4.16 -12.39
CA ILE A 124 6.13 -3.41 -11.59
C ILE A 124 5.81 -2.10 -12.31
N MET A 125 4.55 -1.89 -12.66
CA MET A 125 4.06 -0.61 -13.17
C MET A 125 3.39 0.16 -12.03
N VAL A 126 3.94 1.33 -11.69
CA VAL A 126 3.44 2.15 -10.56
C VAL A 126 2.52 3.23 -11.10
N VAL A 127 1.27 3.21 -10.63
CA VAL A 127 0.20 4.13 -11.04
C VAL A 127 -0.38 4.90 -9.85
N GLY A 128 -1.13 5.97 -10.10
CA GLY A 128 -1.75 6.81 -9.08
C GLY A 128 -1.71 8.29 -9.46
N VAL A 129 -2.46 9.15 -8.79
CA VAL A 129 -2.50 10.58 -9.10
C VAL A 129 -1.19 11.30 -8.74
N ASN A 130 -1.01 12.52 -9.22
CA ASN A 130 0.15 13.33 -8.84
C ASN A 130 0.10 13.70 -7.35
N GLY A 131 1.26 13.69 -6.70
CA GLY A 131 1.40 14.08 -5.29
C GLY A 131 1.16 12.98 -4.25
N VAL A 132 0.69 11.79 -4.66
CA VAL A 132 0.48 10.65 -3.73
C VAL A 132 1.78 9.97 -3.30
N GLY A 133 2.92 10.32 -3.88
CA GLY A 133 4.22 9.75 -3.51
C GLY A 133 4.71 8.60 -4.40
N LYS A 134 4.24 8.49 -5.67
CA LYS A 134 4.69 7.42 -6.59
C LYS A 134 6.22 7.33 -6.70
N THR A 135 6.88 8.40 -7.14
CA THR A 135 8.33 8.42 -7.34
C THR A 135 9.11 8.12 -6.06
N THR A 136 8.63 8.63 -4.92
CA THR A 136 9.20 8.32 -3.59
C THR A 136 9.01 6.84 -3.25
N THR A 137 7.82 6.28 -3.51
CA THR A 137 7.54 4.85 -3.29
C THR A 137 8.45 3.99 -4.15
N ILE A 138 8.65 4.34 -5.43
CA ILE A 138 9.56 3.64 -6.35
C ILE A 138 10.99 3.65 -5.80
N GLY A 139 11.48 4.81 -5.35
CA GLY A 139 12.82 4.91 -4.77
C GLY A 139 13.00 4.04 -3.52
N LYS A 140 12.00 4.02 -2.64
CA LYS A 140 12.00 3.16 -1.44
C LYS A 140 11.88 1.68 -1.77
N LEU A 141 11.08 1.31 -2.79
CA LEU A 141 11.00 -0.07 -3.29
C LEU A 141 12.33 -0.51 -3.90
N ALA A 142 12.94 0.32 -4.74
CA ALA A 142 14.24 0.06 -5.33
C ALA A 142 15.30 -0.19 -4.24
N HIS A 143 15.32 0.65 -3.20
CA HIS A 143 16.19 0.46 -2.05
C HIS A 143 15.94 -0.89 -1.35
N ARG A 144 14.68 -1.24 -1.13
CA ARG A 144 14.31 -2.49 -0.46
C ARG A 144 14.74 -3.72 -1.26
N PHE A 145 14.49 -3.74 -2.58
CA PHE A 145 14.94 -4.83 -3.44
C PHE A 145 16.47 -4.90 -3.52
N HIS A 146 17.13 -3.75 -3.68
CA HIS A 146 18.60 -3.70 -3.73
C HIS A 146 19.25 -4.16 -2.41
N ALA A 147 18.70 -3.76 -1.26
CA ALA A 147 19.15 -4.24 0.05
C ALA A 147 18.93 -5.75 0.26
N ALA A 148 17.95 -6.35 -0.43
CA ALA A 148 17.74 -7.80 -0.49
C ALA A 148 18.65 -8.52 -1.52
N GLY A 149 19.62 -7.81 -2.11
CA GLY A 149 20.58 -8.36 -3.08
C GLY A 149 20.02 -8.50 -4.49
N LYS A 150 18.84 -7.94 -4.80
CA LYS A 150 18.23 -7.98 -6.12
C LYS A 150 18.77 -6.88 -7.03
N LYS A 151 18.96 -7.20 -8.31
CA LYS A 151 19.30 -6.23 -9.35
C LYS A 151 18.05 -5.52 -9.81
N VAL A 152 18.03 -4.19 -9.72
CA VAL A 152 16.86 -3.35 -10.03
C VAL A 152 17.17 -2.41 -11.20
N VAL A 153 16.19 -2.20 -12.08
CA VAL A 153 16.22 -1.16 -13.13
C VAL A 153 14.98 -0.28 -12.96
N LEU A 154 15.15 1.04 -13.08
CA LEU A 154 14.06 2.00 -13.00
C LEU A 154 13.76 2.59 -14.39
N GLY A 155 12.48 2.84 -14.70
CA GLY A 155 12.03 3.51 -15.92
C GLY A 155 11.27 4.80 -15.59
N ALA A 156 11.77 5.95 -16.08
CA ALA A 156 11.20 7.28 -15.85
C ALA A 156 10.16 7.63 -16.93
N ALA A 157 8.98 6.98 -16.87
CA ALA A 157 7.94 7.18 -17.87
C ALA A 157 6.92 8.29 -17.50
N ASP A 158 7.09 9.07 -16.42
CA ASP A 158 6.38 10.35 -16.20
C ASP A 158 7.10 11.49 -16.96
N THR A 159 7.20 11.37 -18.28
CA THR A 159 8.02 12.23 -19.15
C THR A 159 7.50 13.65 -19.30
N PHE A 160 6.28 13.93 -18.87
CA PHE A 160 5.68 15.27 -18.91
C PHE A 160 6.01 16.13 -17.67
N ARG A 161 6.72 15.57 -16.69
CA ARG A 161 7.09 16.27 -15.47
C ARG A 161 8.60 16.17 -15.24
N ALA A 162 9.32 17.26 -15.60
CA ALA A 162 10.78 17.33 -15.41
C ALA A 162 11.19 16.93 -13.99
N ALA A 163 10.54 17.55 -13.00
CA ALA A 163 10.83 17.26 -11.60
C ALA A 163 10.60 15.79 -11.19
N ALA A 164 9.70 15.05 -11.87
CA ALA A 164 9.51 13.63 -11.58
C ALA A 164 10.65 12.79 -12.16
N VAL A 165 11.06 13.09 -13.41
CA VAL A 165 12.21 12.42 -14.04
C VAL A 165 13.48 12.67 -13.24
N ASP A 166 13.77 13.94 -12.91
CA ASP A 166 14.96 14.31 -12.12
C ASP A 166 14.94 13.65 -10.74
N GLN A 167 13.77 13.62 -10.09
CA GLN A 167 13.61 12.96 -8.79
C GLN A 167 13.91 11.47 -8.89
N LEU A 168 13.44 10.79 -9.93
CA LEU A 168 13.70 9.36 -10.11
C LEU A 168 15.19 9.08 -10.37
N ILE A 169 15.86 9.95 -11.14
CA ILE A 169 17.31 9.86 -11.37
C ILE A 169 18.05 9.99 -10.03
N ILE A 170 17.72 10.99 -9.20
CA ILE A 170 18.32 11.17 -7.87
C ILE A 170 18.08 9.93 -6.99
N TRP A 171 16.89 9.31 -7.05
CA TRP A 171 16.63 8.07 -6.34
C TRP A 171 17.51 6.92 -6.84
N GLY A 172 17.65 6.79 -8.18
CA GLY A 172 18.52 5.78 -8.79
C GLY A 172 19.98 5.92 -8.33
N GLU A 173 20.51 7.14 -8.36
CA GLU A 173 21.88 7.45 -7.86
C GLU A 173 22.04 7.13 -6.38
N ARG A 174 21.07 7.53 -5.55
CA ARG A 174 21.08 7.29 -4.10
C ARG A 174 21.05 5.81 -3.74
N VAL A 175 20.32 5.01 -4.49
CA VAL A 175 20.19 3.56 -4.27
C VAL A 175 21.31 2.78 -4.98
N GLY A 176 21.95 3.36 -6.00
CA GLY A 176 22.96 2.71 -6.82
C GLY A 176 22.38 1.79 -7.90
N VAL A 177 21.22 2.16 -8.49
CA VAL A 177 20.54 1.39 -9.53
C VAL A 177 20.36 2.20 -10.81
N PRO A 178 20.44 1.57 -12.00
CA PRO A 178 20.29 2.27 -13.28
C PRO A 178 18.86 2.78 -13.49
N VAL A 179 18.78 3.98 -14.09
CA VAL A 179 17.52 4.62 -14.50
C VAL A 179 17.52 4.78 -16.02
N VAL A 180 16.46 4.30 -16.68
CA VAL A 180 16.21 4.54 -18.10
C VAL A 180 15.31 5.76 -18.23
N SER A 181 15.80 6.78 -18.96
CA SER A 181 15.10 8.03 -19.23
C SER A 181 15.47 8.53 -20.62
N HIS A 182 14.49 9.06 -21.34
CA HIS A 182 14.69 9.68 -22.68
C HIS A 182 14.54 11.21 -22.66
N GLY A 183 14.44 11.80 -21.46
CA GLY A 183 14.21 13.22 -21.28
C GLY A 183 12.73 13.63 -21.36
N MET A 184 12.52 14.94 -21.44
CA MET A 184 11.19 15.55 -21.41
C MET A 184 10.39 15.34 -22.70
N ASN A 185 9.07 15.23 -22.55
CA ASN A 185 8.10 15.15 -23.67
C ASN A 185 8.34 14.00 -24.65
N THR A 186 9.10 13.00 -24.25
CA THR A 186 9.22 11.74 -24.99
C THR A 186 8.01 10.85 -24.76
N ASP A 187 7.77 9.89 -25.65
CA ASP A 187 6.69 8.92 -25.47
C ASP A 187 6.93 8.05 -24.22
N PRO A 188 6.05 8.11 -23.18
CA PRO A 188 6.19 7.27 -21.99
C PRO A 188 6.32 5.78 -22.30
N ALA A 189 5.62 5.31 -23.34
CA ALA A 189 5.66 3.92 -23.75
C ALA A 189 7.04 3.50 -24.28
N SER A 190 7.79 4.40 -24.96
CA SER A 190 9.15 4.08 -25.39
C SER A 190 10.10 3.93 -24.21
N VAL A 191 9.97 4.77 -23.19
CA VAL A 191 10.77 4.66 -21.96
C VAL A 191 10.49 3.33 -21.25
N ALA A 192 9.22 2.97 -21.09
CA ALA A 192 8.82 1.71 -20.47
C ALA A 192 9.34 0.49 -21.22
N TYR A 193 9.23 0.50 -22.58
CA TYR A 193 9.76 -0.56 -23.42
C TYR A 193 11.28 -0.73 -23.24
N ASP A 194 12.04 0.37 -23.31
CA ASP A 194 13.50 0.33 -23.18
C ASP A 194 13.95 -0.01 -21.76
N ALA A 195 13.19 0.37 -20.72
CA ALA A 195 13.47 -0.01 -19.35
C ALA A 195 13.33 -1.52 -19.15
N VAL A 196 12.25 -2.14 -19.66
CA VAL A 196 12.07 -3.60 -19.57
C VAL A 196 13.14 -4.33 -20.39
N ARG A 197 13.43 -3.87 -21.62
CA ARG A 197 14.50 -4.42 -22.45
C ARG A 197 15.86 -4.33 -21.75
N LYS A 198 16.17 -3.18 -21.15
CA LYS A 198 17.39 -2.97 -20.38
C LYS A 198 17.46 -3.89 -19.15
N GLY A 199 16.33 -4.13 -18.49
CA GLY A 199 16.22 -5.09 -17.40
C GLY A 199 16.60 -6.51 -17.86
N VAL A 200 16.10 -6.96 -19.01
CA VAL A 200 16.47 -8.25 -19.60
C VAL A 200 17.95 -8.30 -19.97
N GLU A 201 18.48 -7.27 -20.64
CA GLU A 201 19.91 -7.18 -21.03
C GLU A 201 20.86 -7.26 -19.84
N LEU A 202 20.51 -6.64 -18.73
CA LEU A 202 21.34 -6.60 -17.50
C LEU A 202 21.13 -7.82 -16.59
N GLY A 203 20.20 -8.71 -16.93
CA GLY A 203 19.79 -9.80 -16.04
C GLY A 203 19.28 -9.26 -14.72
N ALA A 204 18.44 -8.21 -14.77
CA ALA A 204 17.81 -7.65 -13.60
C ALA A 204 16.76 -8.60 -13.02
N ASP A 205 16.58 -8.56 -11.70
CA ASP A 205 15.52 -9.29 -10.99
C ASP A 205 14.19 -8.53 -11.03
N VAL A 206 14.27 -7.17 -11.03
CA VAL A 206 13.10 -6.30 -10.94
C VAL A 206 13.25 -5.10 -11.87
N VAL A 207 12.17 -4.74 -12.56
CA VAL A 207 12.04 -3.47 -13.29
C VAL A 207 10.85 -2.70 -12.72
N ILE A 208 11.04 -1.43 -12.35
CA ILE A 208 9.99 -0.58 -11.79
C ILE A 208 9.78 0.63 -12.71
N ILE A 209 8.55 0.83 -13.19
CA ILE A 209 8.19 1.90 -14.11
C ILE A 209 7.37 2.97 -13.39
N ASP A 210 7.91 4.21 -13.33
CA ASP A 210 7.16 5.39 -12.89
C ASP A 210 6.26 5.89 -14.03
N THR A 211 4.99 6.19 -13.74
CA THR A 211 4.03 6.64 -14.75
C THR A 211 3.42 7.99 -14.39
N ALA A 212 2.87 8.69 -15.38
CA ALA A 212 2.10 9.91 -15.15
C ALA A 212 0.86 9.67 -14.29
N GLY A 213 0.41 10.73 -13.60
CA GLY A 213 -0.74 10.68 -12.70
C GLY A 213 -1.79 11.79 -12.92
N ARG A 214 -1.98 12.23 -14.16
CA ARG A 214 -2.86 13.36 -14.51
C ARG A 214 -4.33 12.95 -14.64
N LEU A 215 -4.97 12.59 -13.52
CA LEU A 215 -6.35 12.06 -13.51
C LEU A 215 -7.40 13.07 -14.02
N HIS A 216 -7.11 14.38 -14.00
CA HIS A 216 -8.00 15.40 -14.58
C HIS A 216 -8.19 15.24 -16.10
N ASN A 217 -7.25 14.60 -16.81
CA ASN A 217 -7.39 14.17 -18.19
C ASN A 217 -7.46 12.63 -18.26
N LYS A 218 -8.48 12.09 -17.62
CA LYS A 218 -8.66 10.67 -17.39
C LYS A 218 -8.51 9.81 -18.65
N VAL A 219 -9.20 10.17 -19.73
CA VAL A 219 -9.19 9.36 -20.97
C VAL A 219 -7.77 9.24 -21.53
N ASN A 220 -7.04 10.35 -21.61
CA ASN A 220 -5.68 10.35 -22.11
C ASN A 220 -4.73 9.55 -21.22
N LEU A 221 -4.84 9.71 -19.90
CA LEU A 221 -4.04 8.94 -18.94
C LEU A 221 -4.29 7.44 -19.10
N MET A 222 -5.55 7.02 -19.20
CA MET A 222 -5.89 5.60 -19.32
C MET A 222 -5.41 4.99 -20.64
N ASN A 223 -5.50 5.74 -21.73
CA ASN A 223 -4.93 5.34 -23.03
C ASN A 223 -3.40 5.22 -22.96
N GLU A 224 -2.73 6.15 -22.27
CA GLU A 224 -1.29 6.12 -22.05
C GLU A 224 -0.86 4.89 -21.23
N LEU A 225 -1.51 4.63 -20.08
CA LEU A 225 -1.22 3.46 -19.25
C LEU A 225 -1.46 2.14 -20.02
N SER A 226 -2.54 2.06 -20.79
CA SER A 226 -2.83 0.90 -21.65
C SER A 226 -1.76 0.73 -22.75
N LYS A 227 -1.23 1.83 -23.31
CA LYS A 227 -0.14 1.78 -24.28
C LYS A 227 1.16 1.29 -23.63
N ILE A 228 1.49 1.81 -22.44
CA ILE A 228 2.65 1.38 -21.65
C ILE A 228 2.59 -0.14 -21.40
N LYS A 229 1.45 -0.65 -20.90
CA LYS A 229 1.25 -2.09 -20.69
C LYS A 229 1.52 -2.89 -21.96
N ARG A 230 0.91 -2.51 -23.09
CA ARG A 230 1.07 -3.22 -24.38
C ARG A 230 2.51 -3.27 -24.91
N VAL A 231 3.30 -2.22 -24.69
CA VAL A 231 4.69 -2.22 -25.17
C VAL A 231 5.61 -3.04 -24.26
N MET A 232 5.37 -3.08 -22.97
CA MET A 232 6.08 -3.97 -22.05
C MET A 232 5.84 -5.44 -22.40
N GLN A 233 4.62 -5.81 -22.78
CA GLN A 233 4.25 -7.16 -23.25
C GLN A 233 4.95 -7.59 -24.53
N LYS A 234 5.47 -6.67 -25.34
CA LYS A 234 6.31 -7.01 -26.51
C LYS A 234 7.70 -7.51 -26.09
N VAL A 235 8.17 -7.21 -24.90
CA VAL A 235 9.46 -7.66 -24.37
C VAL A 235 9.26 -8.89 -23.47
N ILE A 236 8.30 -8.81 -22.55
CA ILE A 236 7.93 -9.88 -21.63
C ILE A 236 6.40 -10.05 -21.72
N PRO A 237 5.90 -11.17 -22.25
CA PRO A 237 4.46 -11.34 -22.56
C PRO A 237 3.52 -11.11 -21.36
N ASP A 238 3.96 -11.47 -20.16
CA ASP A 238 3.16 -11.36 -18.94
C ASP A 238 3.38 -10.02 -18.18
N ALA A 239 4.19 -9.09 -18.73
CA ALA A 239 4.40 -7.78 -18.12
C ALA A 239 3.19 -6.84 -18.31
N PRO A 240 2.92 -5.95 -17.34
CA PRO A 240 3.51 -5.92 -16.01
C PRO A 240 2.98 -7.07 -15.15
N HIS A 241 3.83 -7.67 -14.35
CA HIS A 241 3.44 -8.70 -13.38
C HIS A 241 2.69 -8.10 -12.19
N GLU A 242 2.92 -6.80 -11.93
CA GLU A 242 2.23 -6.05 -10.90
C GLU A 242 1.89 -4.64 -11.40
N VAL A 243 0.64 -4.25 -11.20
CA VAL A 243 0.17 -2.86 -11.32
C VAL A 243 -0.05 -2.35 -9.90
N LEU A 244 0.92 -1.59 -9.39
CA LEU A 244 0.91 -1.05 -8.04
C LEU A 244 0.25 0.32 -8.02
N LEU A 245 -0.95 0.42 -7.46
CA LEU A 245 -1.63 1.69 -7.26
C LEU A 245 -1.16 2.33 -5.95
N VAL A 246 -0.59 3.53 -6.07
CA VAL A 246 -0.18 4.34 -4.92
C VAL A 246 -1.29 5.33 -4.57
N LEU A 247 -1.72 5.31 -3.32
CA LEU A 247 -2.75 6.17 -2.76
C LEU A 247 -2.21 6.95 -1.56
N ASP A 248 -2.69 8.17 -1.39
CA ASP A 248 -2.38 9.02 -0.24
C ASP A 248 -3.41 8.79 0.86
N GLY A 249 -3.01 8.14 1.96
CA GLY A 249 -3.89 7.82 3.09
C GLY A 249 -4.43 9.06 3.82
N SER A 250 -3.81 10.23 3.66
CA SER A 250 -4.29 11.47 4.27
C SER A 250 -5.51 12.09 3.56
N THR A 251 -5.83 11.60 2.36
CA THR A 251 -6.93 12.14 1.54
C THR A 251 -8.29 11.52 1.83
N GLY A 252 -8.36 10.50 2.70
CA GLY A 252 -9.60 9.87 3.13
C GLY A 252 -10.46 9.39 1.96
N GLN A 253 -11.72 9.81 1.88
CA GLN A 253 -12.67 9.40 0.83
C GLN A 253 -12.20 9.68 -0.60
N ASN A 254 -11.32 10.65 -0.82
CA ASN A 254 -10.74 10.88 -2.15
C ASN A 254 -9.85 9.70 -2.61
N ALA A 255 -9.21 8.99 -1.68
CA ALA A 255 -8.44 7.79 -2.02
C ALA A 255 -9.34 6.67 -2.58
N PHE A 256 -10.57 6.51 -2.04
CA PHE A 256 -11.56 5.57 -2.58
C PHE A 256 -11.97 5.90 -4.01
N LEU A 257 -12.23 7.19 -4.30
CA LEU A 257 -12.56 7.63 -5.65
C LEU A 257 -11.41 7.36 -6.63
N GLN A 258 -10.18 7.63 -6.22
CA GLN A 258 -8.99 7.32 -7.01
C GLN A 258 -8.84 5.82 -7.25
N ALA A 259 -8.97 4.99 -6.21
CA ALA A 259 -8.93 3.54 -6.32
C ALA A 259 -9.95 3.03 -7.34
N LYS A 260 -11.21 3.49 -7.24
CA LYS A 260 -12.29 3.14 -8.17
C LYS A 260 -11.96 3.50 -9.62
N GLU A 261 -11.38 4.68 -9.84
CA GLU A 261 -11.06 5.14 -11.20
C GLU A 261 -9.90 4.36 -11.81
N PHE A 262 -8.83 4.13 -11.06
CA PHE A 262 -7.69 3.34 -11.54
C PHE A 262 -8.03 1.87 -11.73
N THR A 263 -8.79 1.26 -10.82
CA THR A 263 -9.20 -0.15 -10.93
C THR A 263 -10.07 -0.42 -12.17
N LYS A 264 -10.91 0.55 -12.56
CA LYS A 264 -11.71 0.44 -13.80
C LYS A 264 -10.88 0.52 -15.07
N ALA A 265 -9.74 1.16 -15.02
CA ALA A 265 -8.98 1.55 -16.20
C ALA A 265 -7.69 0.75 -16.40
N THR A 266 -7.12 0.27 -15.29
CA THR A 266 -5.94 -0.58 -15.26
C THR A 266 -6.23 -1.77 -14.36
N GLU A 267 -5.75 -2.93 -14.69
CA GLU A 267 -5.88 -4.12 -13.82
C GLU A 267 -4.96 -3.97 -12.60
N VAL A 268 -5.37 -3.15 -11.62
CA VAL A 268 -4.63 -2.94 -10.37
C VAL A 268 -4.54 -4.26 -9.63
N THR A 269 -3.33 -4.69 -9.28
CA THR A 269 -3.08 -5.97 -8.61
C THR A 269 -2.61 -5.81 -7.17
N ALA A 270 -2.13 -4.62 -6.80
CA ALA A 270 -1.66 -4.32 -5.45
C ALA A 270 -1.80 -2.84 -5.10
N LEU A 271 -1.88 -2.55 -3.81
CA LEU A 271 -1.97 -1.19 -3.26
C LEU A 271 -0.72 -0.84 -2.45
N ALA A 272 -0.28 0.42 -2.58
CA ALA A 272 0.63 1.06 -1.64
C ALA A 272 -0.07 2.30 -1.05
N ILE A 273 -0.24 2.35 0.26
CA ILE A 273 -0.89 3.48 0.93
C ILE A 273 0.16 4.28 1.68
N THR A 274 0.34 5.52 1.29
CA THR A 274 1.40 6.43 1.76
C THR A 274 0.87 7.45 2.76
N LYS A 275 1.77 8.18 3.41
CA LYS A 275 1.51 9.32 4.31
C LYS A 275 0.62 8.99 5.51
N LEU A 276 0.70 7.75 6.01
CA LEU A 276 -0.05 7.34 7.19
C LEU A 276 0.44 8.04 8.45
N ASP A 277 1.71 8.48 8.50
CA ASP A 277 2.31 9.27 9.59
C ASP A 277 1.73 10.68 9.73
N GLY A 278 1.12 11.21 8.69
CA GLY A 278 0.51 12.53 8.67
C GLY A 278 -0.98 12.57 9.04
N THR A 279 -1.65 11.43 9.18
CA THR A 279 -3.11 11.37 9.25
C THR A 279 -3.65 10.71 10.53
N ALA A 280 -4.82 11.15 10.97
CA ALA A 280 -5.66 10.46 11.95
C ALA A 280 -6.65 9.46 11.28
N ARG A 281 -6.53 9.23 9.98
CA ARG A 281 -7.50 8.52 9.11
C ARG A 281 -6.97 7.20 8.58
N GLY A 282 -6.21 6.47 9.37
CA GLY A 282 -5.60 5.19 8.96
C GLY A 282 -6.60 4.08 8.62
N GLY A 283 -7.87 4.24 8.99
CA GLY A 283 -8.96 3.33 8.61
C GLY A 283 -9.17 3.21 7.09
N VAL A 284 -8.73 4.21 6.32
CA VAL A 284 -8.76 4.17 4.86
C VAL A 284 -8.10 2.91 4.28
N VAL A 285 -7.07 2.38 4.96
CA VAL A 285 -6.40 1.13 4.55
C VAL A 285 -7.38 -0.05 4.58
N ILE A 286 -8.20 -0.12 5.64
CA ILE A 286 -9.18 -1.19 5.86
C ILE A 286 -10.26 -1.10 4.77
N GLY A 287 -10.84 0.08 4.62
CA GLY A 287 -11.96 0.29 3.70
C GLY A 287 -11.59 0.08 2.23
N ILE A 288 -10.44 0.59 1.77
CA ILE A 288 -10.01 0.41 0.38
C ILE A 288 -9.69 -1.06 0.11
N SER A 289 -9.03 -1.75 1.04
CA SER A 289 -8.74 -3.18 0.89
C SER A 289 -10.02 -4.01 0.76
N ASP A 290 -11.02 -3.77 1.62
CA ASP A 290 -12.28 -4.48 1.59
C ASP A 290 -13.11 -4.17 0.34
N GLN A 291 -13.31 -2.89 0.03
CA GLN A 291 -14.23 -2.46 -1.03
C GLN A 291 -13.76 -2.87 -2.43
N PHE A 292 -12.45 -2.90 -2.68
CA PHE A 292 -11.90 -3.22 -4.00
C PHE A 292 -11.36 -4.65 -4.10
N SER A 293 -11.28 -5.39 -2.99
CA SER A 293 -10.71 -6.74 -2.94
C SER A 293 -9.30 -6.80 -3.56
N ILE A 294 -8.52 -5.71 -3.38
CA ILE A 294 -7.14 -5.60 -3.84
C ILE A 294 -6.22 -5.63 -2.62
N PRO A 295 -5.19 -6.49 -2.62
CA PRO A 295 -4.28 -6.59 -1.48
C PRO A 295 -3.50 -5.29 -1.26
N VAL A 296 -3.48 -4.81 -0.03
CA VAL A 296 -2.51 -3.81 0.41
C VAL A 296 -1.18 -4.51 0.56
N ARG A 297 -0.18 -4.09 -0.22
CA ARG A 297 1.15 -4.69 -0.18
C ARG A 297 2.14 -3.86 0.59
N TYR A 298 2.04 -2.54 0.48
CA TYR A 298 2.96 -1.62 1.12
C TYR A 298 2.24 -0.50 1.86
N ILE A 299 2.83 -0.06 2.97
CA ILE A 299 2.41 1.12 3.71
C ILE A 299 3.59 2.07 3.92
N GLY A 300 3.37 3.36 3.66
CA GLY A 300 4.33 4.43 3.90
C GLY A 300 4.02 5.14 5.22
N VAL A 301 4.95 5.09 6.15
CA VAL A 301 4.80 5.57 7.54
C VAL A 301 5.84 6.63 7.91
N GLY A 302 6.40 7.31 6.91
CA GLY A 302 7.38 8.39 7.09
C GLY A 302 8.22 8.64 5.86
N GLU A 303 9.22 9.52 5.98
CA GLU A 303 10.02 10.02 4.86
C GLU A 303 11.33 9.24 4.61
N LYS A 304 11.83 8.46 5.58
CA LYS A 304 13.08 7.71 5.44
C LYS A 304 12.97 6.62 4.38
N MET A 305 14.11 6.18 3.84
CA MET A 305 14.17 5.09 2.85
C MET A 305 13.55 3.78 3.38
N THR A 306 13.62 3.56 4.68
CA THR A 306 13.11 2.39 5.40
C THR A 306 11.63 2.50 5.80
N ASP A 307 11.01 3.67 5.63
CA ASP A 307 9.63 3.94 6.07
C ASP A 307 8.56 3.47 5.06
N LEU A 308 8.93 2.67 4.07
CA LEU A 308 8.02 1.87 3.26
C LEU A 308 8.09 0.42 3.75
N GLN A 309 7.01 -0.03 4.38
CA GLN A 309 6.93 -1.35 4.99
C GLN A 309 6.04 -2.29 4.19
N LEU A 310 6.34 -3.59 4.24
CA LEU A 310 5.39 -4.61 3.83
C LEU A 310 4.18 -4.57 4.76
N PHE A 311 3.00 -4.66 4.19
CA PHE A 311 1.79 -4.70 4.97
C PHE A 311 1.64 -6.08 5.62
N ASP A 312 1.55 -6.08 6.94
CA ASP A 312 1.10 -7.21 7.73
C ASP A 312 -0.15 -6.81 8.52
N ARG A 313 -1.26 -7.51 8.28
CA ARG A 313 -2.56 -7.19 8.86
C ARG A 313 -2.58 -7.19 10.38
N HIS A 314 -1.93 -8.20 10.99
CA HIS A 314 -1.94 -8.31 12.45
C HIS A 314 -1.11 -7.21 13.09
N THR A 315 0.06 -6.95 12.53
CA THR A 315 0.94 -5.86 12.95
C THR A 315 0.26 -4.51 12.80
N PHE A 316 -0.41 -4.28 11.66
CA PHE A 316 -1.14 -3.04 11.39
C PHE A 316 -2.32 -2.84 12.34
N VAL A 317 -3.19 -3.84 12.48
CA VAL A 317 -4.34 -3.79 13.39
C VAL A 317 -3.88 -3.62 14.84
N ASN A 318 -2.86 -4.38 15.27
CA ASN A 318 -2.31 -4.21 16.60
C ASN A 318 -1.75 -2.82 16.84
N SER A 319 -1.08 -2.20 15.85
CA SER A 319 -0.58 -0.82 15.96
C SER A 319 -1.69 0.21 16.04
N LEU A 320 -2.82 -0.01 15.35
CA LEU A 320 -4.00 0.86 15.47
C LEU A 320 -4.64 0.79 16.87
N PHE A 321 -4.60 -0.37 17.52
CA PHE A 321 -5.32 -0.63 18.78
C PHE A 321 -4.39 -0.79 20.01
N LYS A 322 -3.10 -0.55 19.88
CA LYS A 322 -2.14 -0.63 20.98
C LYS A 322 -2.34 0.54 21.95
N LYS A 323 -2.51 0.26 23.24
CA LYS A 323 -2.55 1.27 24.30
C LYS A 323 -1.20 1.95 24.50
#